data_073af6e3b4bf29f88b4163e26d633870
#
_entry.id   073af6e3b4bf29f88b4163e26d633870
#
_cell.length_a   1.000
_cell.length_b   1.000
_cell.length_c   1.000
_cell.angle_alpha   90.00
_cell.angle_beta   90.00
_cell.angle_gamma   90.00
#
_symmetry.space_group_name_H-M   'P 1'
#
loop_
_entity.id
_entity.type
_entity.pdbx_description
1 polymer ?
#
loop_
_entity_poly.entity_id
_entity_poly.type
_entity_poly.pdbx_seq_one_letter_code
_entity_poly.pdbx_strand_id
1 'polypeptide(L)'
;CHHHDLGPLGAAVNDAAIRRQIRILKDMGCNAIRTSHNMPAPELVKACDEMGMMLMAESFDEWNKAKCANGYNLIFDEWVEKDLVNLVHHYRNNPSVVMWCVGNEVPNQWDESGCKISKFLQDICHREDPTRPVTQGMDAPDAVVNNNFAAVMEVAGFNYRPFRYQVNYKKL
;
A
#
# COMPACT_ATOMS: atom_id res chain seq x y z
N CYS A 1 -8.28 1.02 -4.24
CA CYS A 1 -8.94 0.42 -5.42
C CYS A 1 -8.89 -1.10 -5.33
N HIS A 2 -10.05 -1.75 -5.28
CA HIS A 2 -10.16 -3.21 -5.37
C HIS A 2 -9.92 -3.64 -6.82
N HIS A 3 -8.68 -3.98 -7.13
CA HIS A 3 -8.23 -4.24 -8.50
C HIS A 3 -8.37 -5.72 -8.92
N HIS A 4 -8.67 -6.60 -7.96
CA HIS A 4 -8.91 -8.02 -8.20
C HIS A 4 -10.40 -8.41 -8.13
N ASP A 5 -11.30 -7.45 -7.94
CA ASP A 5 -12.74 -7.69 -7.90
C ASP A 5 -13.41 -7.12 -9.15
N LEU A 6 -13.56 -7.97 -10.15
CA LEU A 6 -14.12 -7.62 -11.45
C LEU A 6 -15.57 -8.15 -11.61
N GLY A 7 -16.36 -8.08 -10.56
CA GLY A 7 -17.75 -8.53 -10.55
C GLY A 7 -17.86 -10.05 -10.76
N PRO A 8 -18.61 -10.53 -11.76
CA PRO A 8 -18.81 -11.98 -11.97
C PRO A 8 -17.52 -12.74 -12.36
N LEU A 9 -16.45 -12.02 -12.73
CA LEU A 9 -15.14 -12.63 -12.99
C LEU A 9 -14.36 -12.90 -11.71
N GLY A 10 -14.79 -12.35 -10.58
CA GLY A 10 -14.09 -12.46 -9.31
C GLY A 10 -12.68 -11.91 -9.39
N ALA A 11 -11.71 -12.67 -8.90
CA ALA A 11 -10.28 -12.31 -8.93
C ALA A 11 -9.59 -12.62 -10.27
N ALA A 12 -10.29 -13.12 -11.27
CA ALA A 12 -9.71 -13.36 -12.59
C ALA A 12 -9.40 -12.04 -13.27
N VAL A 13 -8.13 -11.83 -13.63
CA VAL A 13 -7.66 -10.60 -14.26
C VAL A 13 -8.15 -10.54 -15.72
N ASN A 14 -8.71 -9.39 -16.10
CA ASN A 14 -9.16 -9.12 -17.46
C ASN A 14 -8.70 -7.73 -17.90
N ASP A 15 -7.82 -7.64 -18.89
CA ASP A 15 -7.23 -6.40 -19.37
C ASP A 15 -8.28 -5.35 -19.77
N ALA A 16 -9.31 -5.74 -20.50
CA ALA A 16 -10.37 -4.81 -20.92
C ALA A 16 -11.16 -4.25 -19.73
N ALA A 17 -11.43 -5.07 -18.72
CA ALA A 17 -12.12 -4.63 -17.51
C ALA A 17 -11.25 -3.68 -16.68
N ILE A 18 -9.96 -3.98 -16.52
CA ILE A 18 -8.98 -3.10 -15.84
C ILE A 18 -8.89 -1.75 -16.55
N ARG A 19 -8.71 -1.74 -17.87
CA ARG A 19 -8.66 -0.50 -18.66
C ARG A 19 -9.95 0.31 -18.55
N ARG A 20 -11.10 -0.36 -18.48
CA ARG A 20 -12.38 0.30 -18.23
C ARG A 20 -12.41 0.94 -16.85
N GLN A 21 -11.94 0.27 -15.79
CA GLN A 21 -11.86 0.85 -14.45
C GLN A 21 -10.98 2.11 -14.43
N ILE A 22 -9.78 2.05 -15.00
CA ILE A 22 -8.86 3.21 -15.06
C ILE A 22 -9.51 4.36 -15.85
N ARG A 23 -10.17 4.08 -16.96
CA ARG A 23 -10.87 5.11 -17.76
C ARG A 23 -11.95 5.82 -16.93
N ILE A 24 -12.79 5.06 -16.23
CA ILE A 24 -13.85 5.62 -15.38
C ILE A 24 -13.24 6.50 -14.27
N LEU A 25 -12.16 6.04 -13.62
CA LEU A 25 -11.47 6.82 -12.60
C LEU A 25 -10.89 8.13 -13.16
N LYS A 26 -10.30 8.09 -14.34
CA LYS A 26 -9.81 9.29 -15.03
C LYS A 26 -10.94 10.24 -15.40
N ASP A 27 -12.05 9.73 -15.89
CA ASP A 27 -13.25 10.53 -16.21
C ASP A 27 -13.83 11.22 -14.97
N MET A 28 -13.66 10.62 -13.79
CA MET A 28 -14.00 11.24 -12.49
C MET A 28 -12.98 12.31 -12.05
N GLY A 29 -11.85 12.45 -12.73
CA GLY A 29 -10.78 13.36 -12.36
C GLY A 29 -9.68 12.75 -11.47
N CYS A 30 -9.66 11.42 -11.27
CA CYS A 30 -8.58 10.75 -10.56
C CYS A 30 -7.31 10.74 -11.40
N ASN A 31 -6.17 11.04 -10.74
CA ASN A 31 -4.84 10.95 -11.35
C ASN A 31 -3.95 9.89 -10.70
N ALA A 32 -4.39 9.31 -9.58
CA ALA A 32 -3.67 8.27 -8.86
C ALA A 32 -4.63 7.22 -8.28
N ILE A 33 -4.15 6.00 -8.13
CA ILE A 33 -4.83 4.91 -7.42
C ILE A 33 -3.88 4.22 -6.45
N ARG A 34 -4.44 3.61 -5.42
CA ARG A 34 -3.74 2.70 -4.50
C ARG A 34 -4.32 1.30 -4.64
N THR A 35 -3.46 0.29 -4.70
CA THR A 35 -3.90 -1.11 -4.80
C THR A 35 -4.24 -1.67 -3.43
N SER A 36 -5.52 -1.68 -3.07
CA SER A 36 -6.00 -2.16 -1.77
C SER A 36 -6.28 -3.66 -1.83
N HIS A 37 -5.72 -4.45 -1.01
CA HIS A 37 -4.60 -4.23 -0.09
C HIS A 37 -3.59 -5.35 -0.34
N ASN A 38 -3.02 -5.41 -1.53
CA ASN A 38 -2.09 -6.44 -1.98
C ASN A 38 -1.37 -6.04 -3.26
N MET A 39 -0.40 -6.86 -3.67
CA MET A 39 0.38 -6.65 -4.89
C MET A 39 -0.52 -6.52 -6.13
N PRO A 40 -0.35 -5.46 -6.94
CA PRO A 40 -1.11 -5.30 -8.17
C PRO A 40 -0.81 -6.38 -9.21
N ALA A 41 -1.82 -6.69 -10.04
CA ALA A 41 -1.60 -7.52 -11.21
C ALA A 41 -0.74 -6.77 -12.25
N PRO A 42 0.13 -7.47 -13.00
CA PRO A 42 0.95 -6.85 -14.05
C PRO A 42 0.13 -6.07 -15.10
N GLU A 43 -1.06 -6.55 -15.42
CA GLU A 43 -1.97 -5.91 -16.35
C GLU A 43 -2.46 -4.56 -15.85
N LEU A 44 -2.67 -4.42 -14.54
CA LEU A 44 -3.04 -3.13 -13.94
C LEU A 44 -1.89 -2.13 -14.04
N VAL A 45 -0.69 -2.54 -13.67
CA VAL A 45 0.49 -1.67 -13.72
C VAL A 45 0.78 -1.23 -15.15
N LYS A 46 0.74 -2.16 -16.12
CA LYS A 46 0.87 -1.87 -17.55
C LYS A 46 -0.19 -0.87 -18.02
N ALA A 47 -1.44 -1.06 -17.63
CA ALA A 47 -2.52 -0.15 -18.01
C ALA A 47 -2.33 1.25 -17.37
N CYS A 48 -1.82 1.32 -16.14
CA CYS A 48 -1.48 2.59 -15.51
C CYS A 48 -0.35 3.32 -16.25
N ASP A 49 0.71 2.61 -16.65
CA ASP A 49 1.80 3.17 -17.46
C ASP A 49 1.29 3.75 -18.79
N GLU A 50 0.48 2.99 -19.52
CA GLU A 50 -0.03 3.35 -20.85
C GLU A 50 -1.08 4.45 -20.80
N MET A 51 -1.89 4.50 -19.75
CA MET A 51 -3.02 5.44 -19.64
C MET A 51 -2.70 6.66 -18.77
N GLY A 52 -1.50 6.77 -18.20
CA GLY A 52 -1.08 7.90 -17.37
C GLY A 52 -1.84 8.00 -16.04
N MET A 53 -1.91 6.89 -15.28
CA MET A 53 -2.47 6.84 -13.95
C MET A 53 -1.34 6.54 -12.95
N MET A 54 -1.07 7.42 -12.01
CA MET A 54 -0.09 7.16 -10.95
C MET A 54 -0.56 6.02 -10.05
N LEU A 55 0.40 5.24 -9.54
CA LEU A 55 0.13 4.05 -8.75
C LEU A 55 0.91 4.06 -7.44
N MET A 56 0.21 3.97 -6.33
CA MET A 56 0.76 3.56 -5.04
C MET A 56 0.61 2.05 -4.93
N ALA A 57 1.72 1.33 -5.13
CA ALA A 57 1.72 -0.13 -5.10
C ALA A 57 1.80 -0.63 -3.66
N GLU A 58 0.78 -1.38 -3.24
CA GLU A 58 0.66 -1.89 -1.88
C GLU A 58 0.97 -3.38 -1.80
N SER A 59 1.64 -3.78 -0.71
CA SER A 59 2.05 -5.17 -0.50
C SER A 59 1.11 -5.97 0.40
N PHE A 60 0.76 -5.42 1.58
CA PHE A 60 0.14 -6.20 2.66
C PHE A 60 -1.06 -5.49 3.28
N ASP A 61 -2.14 -6.25 3.55
CA ASP A 61 -3.27 -5.78 4.36
C ASP A 61 -3.01 -5.97 5.86
N GLU A 62 -2.24 -6.99 6.23
CA GLU A 62 -1.85 -7.27 7.62
C GLU A 62 -0.38 -7.69 7.70
N TRP A 63 0.17 -7.64 8.91
CA TRP A 63 1.51 -8.15 9.20
C TRP A 63 1.42 -9.43 10.05
N ASN A 64 2.29 -9.58 11.07
CA ASN A 64 2.32 -10.76 11.93
C ASN A 64 1.18 -10.81 12.98
N LYS A 65 0.32 -9.82 13.04
CA LYS A 65 -0.92 -9.84 13.84
C LYS A 65 -2.12 -9.96 12.93
N ALA A 66 -2.95 -10.96 13.22
CA ALA A 66 -4.10 -11.32 12.40
C ALA A 66 -5.19 -10.24 12.36
N LYS A 67 -5.71 -9.97 11.17
CA LYS A 67 -7.01 -9.34 10.95
C LYS A 67 -8.10 -10.39 10.72
N CYS A 68 -7.72 -11.55 10.21
CA CYS A 68 -8.62 -12.67 9.92
C CYS A 68 -7.98 -14.02 10.24
N ALA A 69 -8.79 -15.08 10.32
CA ALA A 69 -8.36 -16.39 10.79
C ALA A 69 -7.30 -17.06 9.89
N ASN A 70 -7.34 -16.81 8.57
CA ASN A 70 -6.43 -17.41 7.58
C ASN A 70 -5.69 -16.31 6.80
N GLY A 71 -5.21 -15.31 7.52
CA GLY A 71 -4.54 -14.17 6.95
C GLY A 71 -3.05 -14.38 6.69
N TYR A 72 -2.42 -13.37 6.14
CA TYR A 72 -0.99 -13.35 5.82
C TYR A 72 -0.10 -13.48 7.08
N ASN A 73 -0.63 -13.15 8.25
CA ASN A 73 0.05 -13.28 9.54
C ASN A 73 0.64 -14.66 9.78
N LEU A 74 0.03 -15.71 9.22
CA LEU A 74 0.49 -17.10 9.38
C LEU A 74 1.82 -17.40 8.71
N ILE A 75 2.17 -16.62 7.69
CA ILE A 75 3.38 -16.82 6.89
C ILE A 75 4.28 -15.58 6.90
N PHE A 76 3.90 -14.52 7.62
CA PHE A 76 4.58 -13.22 7.60
C PHE A 76 6.08 -13.34 7.86
N ASP A 77 6.48 -13.99 8.94
CA ASP A 77 7.89 -14.05 9.35
C ASP A 77 8.79 -14.77 8.32
N GLU A 78 8.22 -15.70 7.56
CA GLU A 78 8.96 -16.45 6.54
C GLU A 78 8.99 -15.74 5.18
N TRP A 79 7.89 -15.04 4.82
CA TRP A 79 7.65 -14.61 3.45
C TRP A 79 7.70 -13.10 3.24
N VAL A 80 7.57 -12.30 4.28
CA VAL A 80 7.42 -10.84 4.16
C VAL A 80 8.53 -10.18 3.36
N GLU A 81 9.79 -10.52 3.62
CA GLU A 81 10.92 -9.93 2.87
C GLU A 81 10.92 -10.41 1.40
N LYS A 82 10.69 -11.71 1.18
CA LYS A 82 10.65 -12.30 -0.17
C LYS A 82 9.57 -11.63 -1.03
N ASP A 83 8.38 -11.47 -0.47
CA ASP A 83 7.23 -10.91 -1.19
C ASP A 83 7.39 -9.41 -1.43
N LEU A 84 7.93 -8.66 -0.46
CA LEU A 84 8.18 -7.23 -0.63
C LEU A 84 9.29 -6.97 -1.66
N VAL A 85 10.39 -7.73 -1.62
CA VAL A 85 11.45 -7.68 -2.64
C VAL A 85 10.89 -8.01 -4.01
N ASN A 86 10.04 -9.03 -4.10
CA ASN A 86 9.39 -9.41 -5.36
C ASN A 86 8.51 -8.29 -5.92
N LEU A 87 7.69 -7.64 -5.07
CA LEU A 87 6.89 -6.48 -5.47
C LEU A 87 7.77 -5.36 -6.06
N VAL A 88 8.81 -4.98 -5.32
CA VAL A 88 9.70 -3.88 -5.74
C VAL A 88 10.43 -4.24 -7.04
N HIS A 89 11.01 -5.42 -7.14
CA HIS A 89 11.72 -5.87 -8.33
C HIS A 89 10.82 -5.95 -9.57
N HIS A 90 9.55 -6.35 -9.38
CA HIS A 90 8.59 -6.42 -10.49
C HIS A 90 8.28 -5.04 -11.08
N TYR A 91 8.15 -4.01 -10.22
CA TYR A 91 7.52 -2.76 -10.62
C TYR A 91 8.38 -1.51 -10.48
N ARG A 92 9.61 -1.59 -9.97
CA ARG A 92 10.49 -0.41 -9.83
C ARG A 92 10.87 0.27 -11.15
N ASN A 93 10.71 -0.41 -12.28
CA ASN A 93 10.94 0.15 -13.60
C ASN A 93 9.67 0.67 -14.29
N ASN A 94 8.51 0.59 -13.63
CA ASN A 94 7.25 1.08 -14.17
C ASN A 94 7.07 2.57 -13.78
N PRO A 95 6.93 3.49 -14.75
CA PRO A 95 6.86 4.92 -14.48
C PRO A 95 5.58 5.33 -13.74
N SER A 96 4.51 4.54 -13.82
CA SER A 96 3.28 4.79 -13.06
C SER A 96 3.43 4.61 -11.56
N VAL A 97 4.33 3.72 -11.11
CA VAL A 97 4.56 3.47 -9.69
C VAL A 97 5.33 4.64 -9.10
N VAL A 98 4.70 5.39 -8.20
CA VAL A 98 5.27 6.61 -7.61
C VAL A 98 5.57 6.46 -6.12
N MET A 99 5.04 5.41 -5.47
CA MET A 99 5.17 5.19 -4.03
C MET A 99 4.96 3.72 -3.68
N TRP A 100 5.68 3.21 -2.69
CA TRP A 100 5.47 1.90 -2.09
C TRP A 100 4.61 2.01 -0.85
N CYS A 101 3.61 1.14 -0.70
CA CYS A 101 2.78 1.06 0.49
C CYS A 101 2.96 -0.32 1.15
N VAL A 102 3.44 -0.34 2.40
CA VAL A 102 3.88 -1.58 3.06
C VAL A 102 2.88 -2.13 4.07
N GLY A 103 1.71 -1.51 4.22
CA GLY A 103 0.69 -2.02 5.15
C GLY A 103 -0.59 -1.20 5.13
N ASN A 104 -1.68 -1.82 5.58
CA ASN A 104 -2.97 -1.18 5.72
C ASN A 104 -3.58 -1.49 7.08
N GLU A 105 -3.83 -0.45 7.89
CA GLU A 105 -4.58 -0.55 9.15
C GLU A 105 -4.14 -1.74 10.02
N VAL A 106 -2.83 -1.99 10.03
CA VAL A 106 -2.26 -3.16 10.69
C VAL A 106 -2.52 -3.13 12.19
N PRO A 107 -2.90 -4.25 12.84
CA PRO A 107 -3.08 -4.27 14.29
C PRO A 107 -1.83 -3.86 15.07
N ASN A 108 -0.66 -3.98 14.46
CA ASN A 108 0.62 -3.55 15.01
C ASN A 108 0.75 -2.03 15.24
N GLN A 109 -0.12 -1.21 14.67
CA GLN A 109 -0.10 0.25 14.87
C GLN A 109 -0.38 0.66 16.33
N TRP A 110 -0.87 -0.27 17.16
CA TRP A 110 -1.21 -0.04 18.57
C TRP A 110 -0.09 -0.37 19.56
N ASP A 111 1.04 -0.91 19.09
CA ASP A 111 2.12 -1.34 19.99
C ASP A 111 3.52 -1.03 19.42
N GLU A 112 4.53 -1.11 20.30
CA GLU A 112 5.93 -0.81 19.95
C GLU A 112 6.54 -1.76 18.92
N SER A 113 6.04 -2.99 18.78
CA SER A 113 6.54 -3.94 17.78
C SER A 113 6.29 -3.42 16.36
N GLY A 114 5.20 -2.69 16.18
CA GLY A 114 4.84 -2.10 14.90
C GLY A 114 5.89 -1.15 14.35
N CYS A 115 6.49 -0.31 15.19
CA CYS A 115 7.54 0.61 14.76
C CYS A 115 8.75 -0.13 14.18
N LYS A 116 9.13 -1.27 14.76
CA LYS A 116 10.25 -2.08 14.27
C LYS A 116 9.95 -2.73 12.93
N ILE A 117 8.75 -3.29 12.79
CA ILE A 117 8.29 -3.89 11.53
C ILE A 117 8.17 -2.82 10.45
N SER A 118 7.55 -1.69 10.77
CA SER A 118 7.39 -0.55 9.87
C SER A 118 8.75 -0.09 9.30
N LYS A 119 9.74 0.10 10.20
CA LYS A 119 11.10 0.47 9.78
C LYS A 119 11.76 -0.63 8.92
N PHE A 120 11.65 -1.88 9.31
CA PHE A 120 12.21 -3.01 8.57
C PHE A 120 11.67 -3.06 7.14
N LEU A 121 10.36 -2.91 6.95
CA LEU A 121 9.74 -2.92 5.63
C LEU A 121 10.14 -1.72 4.78
N GLN A 122 10.23 -0.53 5.39
CA GLN A 122 10.74 0.66 4.72
C GLN A 122 12.20 0.49 4.29
N ASP A 123 13.05 -0.08 5.15
CA ASP A 123 14.46 -0.33 4.85
C ASP A 123 14.61 -1.31 3.66
N ILE A 124 13.75 -2.33 3.55
CA ILE A 124 13.72 -3.22 2.39
C ILE A 124 13.38 -2.43 1.12
N CYS A 125 12.32 -1.62 1.14
CA CYS A 125 11.95 -0.81 -0.03
C CYS A 125 13.10 0.08 -0.47
N HIS A 126 13.76 0.80 0.44
CA HIS A 126 14.88 1.69 0.12
C HIS A 126 16.14 0.93 -0.35
N ARG A 127 16.37 -0.28 0.15
CA ARG A 127 17.44 -1.14 -0.32
C ARG A 127 17.25 -1.55 -1.79
N GLU A 128 16.02 -1.89 -2.15
CA GLU A 128 15.68 -2.39 -3.49
C GLU A 128 15.32 -1.29 -4.50
N ASP A 129 14.80 -0.16 -3.99
CA ASP A 129 14.48 1.05 -4.78
C ASP A 129 14.62 2.32 -3.92
N PRO A 130 15.79 2.97 -3.94
CA PRO A 130 16.02 4.21 -3.18
C PRO A 130 15.37 5.45 -3.80
N THR A 131 14.61 5.31 -4.88
CA THR A 131 14.10 6.45 -5.65
C THR A 131 12.66 6.83 -5.33
N ARG A 132 11.91 5.95 -4.64
CA ARG A 132 10.50 6.17 -4.33
C ARG A 132 10.25 6.18 -2.83
N PRO A 133 9.39 7.09 -2.35
CA PRO A 133 9.02 7.14 -0.95
C PRO A 133 8.17 5.95 -0.53
N VAL A 134 8.18 5.68 0.77
CA VAL A 134 7.46 4.58 1.40
C VAL A 134 6.40 5.10 2.35
N THR A 135 5.22 4.48 2.34
CA THR A 135 4.09 4.80 3.19
C THR A 135 3.40 3.54 3.72
N GLN A 136 2.45 3.73 4.61
CA GLN A 136 1.47 2.73 5.03
C GLN A 136 0.15 3.43 5.40
N GLY A 137 -0.98 2.75 5.22
CA GLY A 137 -2.29 3.27 5.62
C GLY A 137 -2.55 3.06 7.10
N MET A 138 -2.89 4.11 7.84
CA MET A 138 -3.16 4.09 9.29
C MET A 138 -4.56 4.63 9.56
N ASP A 139 -5.39 3.93 10.32
CA ASP A 139 -6.78 4.33 10.63
C ASP A 139 -6.96 4.95 12.01
N ALA A 140 -5.91 4.95 12.83
CA ALA A 140 -5.91 5.50 14.19
C ALA A 140 -4.98 6.74 14.31
N PRO A 141 -5.24 7.86 13.59
CA PRO A 141 -4.29 8.95 13.40
C PRO A 141 -3.74 9.55 14.70
N ASP A 142 -4.54 9.67 15.74
CA ASP A 142 -4.07 10.21 17.01
C ASP A 142 -3.16 9.25 17.77
N ALA A 143 -3.50 7.96 17.75
CA ALA A 143 -2.71 6.93 18.43
C ALA A 143 -1.34 6.75 17.78
N VAL A 144 -1.31 6.64 16.45
CA VAL A 144 -0.05 6.42 15.70
C VAL A 144 0.89 7.62 15.73
N VAL A 145 0.37 8.83 15.92
CA VAL A 145 1.20 10.02 16.17
C VAL A 145 1.73 10.01 17.60
N ASN A 146 0.90 9.66 18.59
CA ASN A 146 1.30 9.68 19.98
C ASN A 146 2.31 8.58 20.36
N ASN A 147 2.28 7.43 19.68
CA ASN A 147 3.22 6.32 19.90
C ASN A 147 4.40 6.28 18.91
N ASN A 148 4.57 7.33 18.11
CA ASN A 148 5.60 7.48 17.08
C ASN A 148 5.52 6.48 15.91
N PHE A 149 4.47 5.68 15.78
CA PHE A 149 4.33 4.75 14.66
C PHE A 149 4.28 5.48 13.31
N ALA A 150 3.55 6.60 13.24
CA ALA A 150 3.46 7.41 12.03
C ALA A 150 4.81 8.07 11.66
N ALA A 151 5.62 8.43 12.65
CA ALA A 151 6.91 9.09 12.45
C ALA A 151 8.01 8.14 11.89
N VAL A 152 7.79 6.84 11.88
CA VAL A 152 8.72 5.87 11.27
C VAL A 152 8.69 5.95 9.75
N MET A 153 7.52 6.22 9.17
CA MET A 153 7.35 6.28 7.72
C MET A 153 7.84 7.60 7.15
N GLU A 154 8.50 7.52 6.01
CA GLU A 154 8.90 8.69 5.22
C GLU A 154 7.68 9.54 4.82
N VAL A 155 6.57 8.89 4.49
CA VAL A 155 5.28 9.55 4.26
C VAL A 155 4.23 8.93 5.18
N ALA A 156 3.70 9.70 6.13
CA ALA A 156 2.62 9.24 7.00
C ALA A 156 1.30 9.17 6.22
N GLY A 157 0.77 7.96 6.01
CA GLY A 157 -0.49 7.70 5.31
C GLY A 157 -1.65 7.53 6.28
N PHE A 158 -2.62 8.45 6.27
CA PHE A 158 -3.81 8.34 7.11
C PHE A 158 -5.03 7.94 6.30
N ASN A 159 -5.72 6.90 6.77
CA ASN A 159 -7.02 6.49 6.27
C ASN A 159 -8.12 7.21 7.05
N TYR A 160 -9.19 7.61 6.36
CA TYR A 160 -10.35 8.29 6.96
C TYR A 160 -9.99 9.58 7.72
N ARG A 161 -10.93 10.14 8.47
CA ARG A 161 -10.78 11.24 9.43
C ARG A 161 -9.98 12.46 8.93
N PRO A 162 -10.29 13.01 7.73
CA PRO A 162 -9.53 14.14 7.16
C PRO A 162 -9.53 15.37 8.08
N PHE A 163 -10.53 15.51 8.96
CA PHE A 163 -10.59 16.57 9.97
C PHE A 163 -9.48 16.50 11.02
N ARG A 164 -8.73 15.38 11.11
CA ARG A 164 -7.58 15.22 12.02
C ARG A 164 -6.25 15.55 11.34
N TYR A 165 -6.17 15.67 10.04
CA TYR A 165 -4.92 15.82 9.30
C TYR A 165 -4.14 17.06 9.72
N GLN A 166 -4.79 18.23 9.78
CA GLN A 166 -4.12 19.46 10.15
C GLN A 166 -3.53 19.45 11.57
N VAL A 167 -4.21 18.80 12.50
CA VAL A 167 -3.76 18.68 13.91
C VAL A 167 -2.57 17.72 14.00
N ASN A 168 -2.65 16.60 13.31
CA ASN A 168 -1.61 15.55 13.38
C ASN A 168 -0.37 15.93 12.58
N TYR A 169 -0.50 16.61 11.44
CA TYR A 169 0.62 17.13 10.68
C TYR A 169 1.55 18.06 11.49
N LYS A 170 1.00 18.81 12.42
CA LYS A 170 1.80 19.71 13.28
C LYS A 170 2.60 18.97 14.36
N LYS A 171 2.34 17.68 14.56
CA LYS A 171 3.00 16.85 15.58
C LYS A 171 4.06 15.91 14.97
N LEU A 172 4.04 15.71 13.67
CA LEU A 172 5.00 14.94 12.89
C LEU A 172 6.16 15.84 12.41
#